data_1739ff8510bd7d6be1385e553559de67
#
_entry.id   1739ff8510bd7d6be1385e553559de67
#
_cell.length_a   1.000
_cell.length_b   1.000
_cell.length_c   1.000
_cell.angle_alpha   90.00
_cell.angle_beta   90.00
_cell.angle_gamma   90.00
#
_symmetry.space_group_name_H-M   'P 1'
#
loop_
_entity.id
_entity.type
_entity.pdbx_description
1 polymer ?
#
loop_
_entity_poly.entity_id
_entity_poly.type
_entity_poly.pdbx_seq_one_letter_code
_entity_poly.pdbx_strand_id
1 'polypeptide(L)'
;MREYYEDLWQALPEELVPPDWELRRRFLQSELRPGDRVLDLGCGQGEFTGVIAQAGALAVGADVAEAALGRARRRHSGIEFWLVPVDGPLPFGDGAFDLVWASEVIEHVGDTARWLSEVRRVLTPSGRLLVTTPSHGRLRLLLGGAERFSEPLGDHLHLYTRRSLRRVLGEFDFGEVSVRTAGGPPLLRRMLLGRAVR
;
A
#
# COMPACT_ATOMS: atom_id res chain seq x y z
N MET A 1 -12.66 6.46 11.82
CA MET A 1 -11.91 5.76 10.73
C MET A 1 -11.46 4.36 11.15
N ARG A 2 -10.79 4.16 12.31
CA ARG A 2 -10.43 2.79 12.76
C ARG A 2 -11.65 1.88 12.89
N GLU A 3 -12.71 2.32 13.55
CA GLU A 3 -13.97 1.57 13.73
C GLU A 3 -14.55 1.11 12.38
N TYR A 4 -14.54 2.01 11.38
CA TYR A 4 -14.95 1.68 10.02
C TYR A 4 -14.16 0.49 9.44
N TYR A 5 -12.82 0.48 9.58
CA TYR A 5 -12.00 -0.63 9.07
C TYR A 5 -12.17 -1.92 9.89
N GLU A 6 -12.40 -1.80 11.21
CA GLU A 6 -12.73 -2.98 12.03
C GLU A 6 -14.03 -3.64 11.55
N ASP A 7 -15.10 -2.86 11.37
CA ASP A 7 -16.39 -3.35 10.90
C ASP A 7 -16.28 -3.93 9.47
N LEU A 8 -15.57 -3.24 8.60
CA LEU A 8 -15.30 -3.69 7.24
C LEU A 8 -14.63 -5.08 7.25
N TRP A 9 -13.53 -5.24 7.99
CA TRP A 9 -12.80 -6.50 8.06
C TRP A 9 -13.59 -7.61 8.73
N GLN A 10 -14.50 -7.30 9.65
CA GLN A 10 -15.41 -8.27 10.24
C GLN A 10 -16.45 -8.78 9.21
N ALA A 11 -16.92 -7.89 8.33
CA ALA A 11 -17.93 -8.20 7.32
C ALA A 11 -17.37 -8.92 6.07
N LEU A 12 -16.07 -8.73 5.75
CA LEU A 12 -15.44 -9.34 4.59
C LEU A 12 -15.30 -10.86 4.74
N PRO A 13 -15.42 -11.65 3.64
CA PRO A 13 -15.17 -13.09 3.67
C PRO A 13 -13.73 -13.39 4.10
N GLU A 14 -13.52 -14.55 4.73
CA GLU A 14 -12.18 -14.97 5.16
C GLU A 14 -11.23 -15.24 3.98
N GLU A 15 -11.76 -15.75 2.89
CA GLU A 15 -10.99 -15.95 1.65
C GLU A 15 -11.21 -14.78 0.70
N LEU A 16 -10.35 -13.80 0.80
CA LEU A 16 -10.36 -12.62 -0.07
C LEU A 16 -9.08 -12.61 -0.91
N VAL A 17 -9.23 -12.61 -2.22
CA VAL A 17 -8.12 -12.36 -3.14
C VAL A 17 -8.12 -10.87 -3.50
N PRO A 18 -7.03 -10.14 -3.22
CA PRO A 18 -6.96 -8.72 -3.57
C PRO A 18 -7.18 -8.48 -5.08
N PRO A 19 -7.90 -7.42 -5.47
CA PRO A 19 -8.05 -7.07 -6.89
C PRO A 19 -6.68 -6.91 -7.57
N ASP A 20 -6.60 -7.28 -8.86
CA ASP A 20 -5.35 -7.20 -9.62
C ASP A 20 -4.14 -7.89 -8.94
N TRP A 21 -4.41 -8.94 -8.14
CA TRP A 21 -3.42 -9.69 -7.36
C TRP A 21 -2.12 -9.98 -8.12
N GLU A 22 -2.21 -10.63 -9.27
CA GLU A 22 -1.05 -11.06 -10.02
C GLU A 22 -0.19 -9.88 -10.52
N LEU A 23 -0.82 -8.76 -10.87
CA LEU A 23 -0.14 -7.56 -11.29
C LEU A 23 0.65 -6.93 -10.14
N ARG A 24 0.03 -6.80 -8.96
CA ARG A 24 0.64 -6.25 -7.76
C ARG A 24 1.75 -7.17 -7.24
N ARG A 25 1.49 -8.48 -7.21
CA ARG A 25 2.47 -9.48 -6.79
C ARG A 25 3.74 -9.42 -7.63
N ARG A 26 3.61 -9.36 -8.97
CA ARG A 26 4.76 -9.22 -9.88
C ARG A 26 5.52 -7.92 -9.66
N PHE A 27 4.81 -6.83 -9.40
CA PHE A 27 5.45 -5.55 -9.11
C PHE A 27 6.24 -5.60 -7.81
N LEU A 28 5.66 -6.12 -6.74
CA LEU A 28 6.36 -6.32 -5.48
C LEU A 28 7.59 -7.21 -5.66
N GLN A 29 7.42 -8.38 -6.26
CA GLN A 29 8.49 -9.35 -6.48
C GLN A 29 9.66 -8.81 -7.33
N SER A 30 9.40 -7.88 -8.25
CA SER A 30 10.47 -7.27 -9.06
C SER A 30 11.42 -6.38 -8.26
N GLU A 31 11.06 -6.00 -7.05
CA GLU A 31 11.83 -5.11 -6.19
C GLU A 31 12.32 -5.78 -4.88
N LEU A 32 11.81 -6.99 -4.56
CA LEU A 32 12.24 -7.73 -3.37
C LEU A 32 13.65 -8.28 -3.54
N ARG A 33 14.41 -8.20 -2.45
CA ARG A 33 15.74 -8.80 -2.35
C ARG A 33 15.78 -9.70 -1.12
N PRO A 34 16.38 -10.90 -1.20
CA PRO A 34 16.57 -11.73 -0.02
C PRO A 34 17.35 -10.97 1.06
N GLY A 35 16.87 -11.05 2.30
CA GLY A 35 17.45 -10.37 3.44
C GLY A 35 17.00 -8.91 3.65
N ASP A 36 16.29 -8.27 2.71
CA ASP A 36 15.68 -6.96 2.94
C ASP A 36 14.72 -7.03 4.14
N ARG A 37 14.71 -6.00 4.97
CA ARG A 37 13.67 -5.78 5.99
C ARG A 37 12.52 -5.02 5.32
N VAL A 38 11.36 -5.64 5.23
CA VAL A 38 10.24 -5.13 4.45
C VAL A 38 9.02 -4.90 5.33
N LEU A 39 8.51 -3.68 5.32
CA LEU A 39 7.23 -3.34 5.94
C LEU A 39 6.11 -3.43 4.88
N ASP A 40 5.13 -4.28 5.13
CA ASP A 40 3.85 -4.30 4.43
C ASP A 40 2.87 -3.40 5.21
N LEU A 41 2.71 -2.14 4.77
CA LEU A 41 1.92 -1.12 5.44
C LEU A 41 0.50 -1.08 4.85
N GLY A 42 -0.51 -1.36 5.66
CA GLY A 42 -1.86 -1.69 5.24
C GLY A 42 -1.95 -3.15 4.77
N CYS A 43 -1.38 -4.06 5.58
CA CYS A 43 -1.18 -5.46 5.17
C CYS A 43 -2.47 -6.28 5.09
N GLY A 44 -3.59 -5.78 5.62
CA GLY A 44 -4.83 -6.55 5.70
C GLY A 44 -4.63 -7.89 6.40
N GLN A 45 -5.08 -8.95 5.76
CA GLN A 45 -4.93 -10.32 6.27
C GLN A 45 -3.60 -11.01 5.84
N GLY A 46 -2.61 -10.23 5.36
CA GLY A 46 -1.22 -10.64 5.18
C GLY A 46 -0.86 -11.33 3.86
N GLU A 47 -1.67 -11.19 2.80
CA GLU A 47 -1.38 -11.84 1.51
C GLU A 47 -0.02 -11.43 0.94
N PHE A 48 0.26 -10.14 0.88
CA PHE A 48 1.55 -9.65 0.39
C PHE A 48 2.67 -9.86 1.41
N THR A 49 2.36 -9.79 2.70
CA THR A 49 3.33 -10.13 3.76
C THR A 49 3.86 -11.55 3.60
N GLY A 50 2.98 -12.51 3.27
CA GLY A 50 3.35 -13.88 2.94
C GLY A 50 4.25 -13.99 1.69
N VAL A 51 3.97 -13.21 0.64
CA VAL A 51 4.82 -13.15 -0.57
C VAL A 51 6.21 -12.62 -0.24
N ILE A 52 6.30 -11.58 0.60
CA ILE A 52 7.57 -10.99 1.05
C ILE A 52 8.42 -12.04 1.79
N ALA A 53 7.82 -12.74 2.74
CA ALA A 53 8.51 -13.78 3.50
C ALA A 53 8.97 -14.95 2.61
N GLN A 54 8.12 -15.39 1.67
CA GLN A 54 8.46 -16.46 0.72
C GLN A 54 9.61 -16.07 -0.22
N ALA A 55 9.82 -14.78 -0.47
CA ALA A 55 10.94 -14.29 -1.25
C ALA A 55 12.27 -14.22 -0.46
N GLY A 56 12.28 -14.64 0.81
CA GLY A 56 13.46 -14.64 1.67
C GLY A 56 13.77 -13.28 2.32
N ALA A 57 12.82 -12.34 2.30
CA ALA A 57 12.92 -11.07 3.01
C ALA A 57 12.35 -11.18 4.43
N LEU A 58 12.78 -10.29 5.32
CA LEU A 58 12.28 -10.20 6.69
C LEU A 58 11.00 -9.35 6.69
N ALA A 59 9.86 -10.03 6.67
CA ALA A 59 8.56 -9.40 6.55
C ALA A 59 8.01 -8.93 7.90
N VAL A 60 7.48 -7.71 7.93
CA VAL A 60 6.67 -7.16 9.02
C VAL A 60 5.37 -6.63 8.40
N GLY A 61 4.22 -7.06 8.90
CA GLY A 61 2.92 -6.52 8.51
C GLY A 61 2.44 -5.45 9.48
N ALA A 62 1.79 -4.41 8.98
CA ALA A 62 1.15 -3.39 9.81
C ALA A 62 -0.20 -2.97 9.22
N ASP A 63 -1.22 -2.87 10.08
CA ASP A 63 -2.56 -2.43 9.68
C ASP A 63 -3.21 -1.64 10.81
N VAL A 64 -4.25 -0.88 10.47
CA VAL A 64 -5.05 -0.08 11.42
C VAL A 64 -6.18 -0.89 12.06
N ALA A 65 -6.54 -2.06 11.49
CA ALA A 65 -7.61 -2.93 11.91
C ALA A 65 -7.10 -4.20 12.61
N GLU A 66 -7.45 -4.39 13.87
CA GLU A 66 -7.09 -5.60 14.62
C GLU A 66 -7.78 -6.86 14.05
N ALA A 67 -9.00 -6.70 13.50
CA ALA A 67 -9.72 -7.79 12.84
C ALA A 67 -8.92 -8.35 11.64
N ALA A 68 -8.30 -7.48 10.83
CA ALA A 68 -7.40 -7.87 9.75
C ALA A 68 -6.17 -8.61 10.26
N LEU A 69 -5.50 -8.01 11.26
CA LEU A 69 -4.28 -8.56 11.86
C LEU A 69 -4.53 -9.92 12.54
N GLY A 70 -5.70 -10.11 13.14
CA GLY A 70 -6.12 -11.40 13.69
C GLY A 70 -6.15 -12.50 12.62
N ARG A 71 -6.63 -12.18 11.42
CA ARG A 71 -6.60 -13.11 10.26
C ARG A 71 -5.16 -13.34 9.78
N ALA A 72 -4.36 -12.28 9.67
CA ALA A 72 -2.96 -12.36 9.24
C ALA A 72 -2.12 -13.25 10.16
N ARG A 73 -2.23 -13.09 11.48
CA ARG A 73 -1.52 -13.92 12.46
C ARG A 73 -1.92 -15.40 12.41
N ARG A 74 -3.20 -15.70 12.13
CA ARG A 74 -3.64 -17.11 11.94
C ARG A 74 -3.06 -17.75 10.70
N ARG A 75 -2.86 -16.96 9.62
CA ARG A 75 -2.35 -17.47 8.33
C ARG A 75 -0.83 -17.58 8.28
N HIS A 76 -0.14 -16.72 9.00
CA HIS A 76 1.31 -16.56 8.89
C HIS A 76 1.97 -16.61 10.28
N SER A 77 1.96 -17.81 10.88
CA SER A 77 2.67 -18.03 12.14
C SER A 77 4.17 -17.77 11.96
N GLY A 78 4.76 -16.93 12.80
CA GLY A 78 6.17 -16.57 12.73
C GLY A 78 6.48 -15.26 11.98
N ILE A 79 5.48 -14.56 11.45
CA ILE A 79 5.62 -13.19 10.95
C ILE A 79 5.07 -12.22 12.01
N GLU A 80 5.76 -11.09 12.20
CA GLU A 80 5.30 -10.03 13.11
C GLU A 80 4.22 -9.17 12.44
N PHE A 81 3.13 -8.90 13.20
CA PHE A 81 2.04 -8.06 12.77
C PHE A 81 1.70 -7.02 13.84
N TRP A 82 1.74 -5.75 13.44
CA TRP A 82 1.60 -4.58 14.31
C TRP A 82 0.32 -3.80 14.04
N LEU A 83 -0.43 -3.51 15.11
CA LEU A 83 -1.51 -2.54 15.04
C LEU A 83 -0.91 -1.13 15.04
N VAL A 84 -1.21 -0.35 14.01
CA VAL A 84 -0.70 1.02 13.87
C VAL A 84 -1.81 2.06 13.96
N PRO A 85 -1.50 3.30 14.37
CA PRO A 85 -2.51 4.36 14.36
C PRO A 85 -2.89 4.77 12.95
N VAL A 86 -4.13 5.21 12.75
CA VAL A 86 -4.62 5.74 11.46
C VAL A 86 -3.87 7.01 11.06
N ASP A 87 -3.71 7.93 12.01
CA ASP A 87 -3.06 9.23 11.82
C ASP A 87 -2.03 9.46 12.94
N GLY A 88 -0.97 8.68 12.97
CA GLY A 88 0.03 8.75 14.03
C GLY A 88 1.41 8.30 13.56
N PRO A 89 2.43 8.47 14.41
CA PRO A 89 3.74 7.95 14.12
C PRO A 89 3.72 6.43 14.06
N LEU A 90 4.44 5.86 13.10
CA LEU A 90 4.64 4.42 13.03
C LEU A 90 5.51 3.96 14.22
N PRO A 91 5.18 2.83 14.89
CA PRO A 91 5.91 2.35 16.08
C PRO A 91 7.25 1.69 15.73
N PHE A 92 7.92 2.21 14.72
CA PHE A 92 9.21 1.70 14.23
C PHE A 92 10.28 2.79 14.29
N GLY A 93 11.53 2.39 14.51
CA GLY A 93 12.66 3.30 14.53
C GLY A 93 13.00 3.88 13.16
N ASP A 94 13.78 4.95 13.13
CA ASP A 94 14.32 5.56 11.91
C ASP A 94 15.19 4.54 11.15
N GLY A 95 14.98 4.44 9.84
CA GLY A 95 15.75 3.53 9.01
C GLY A 95 15.55 2.04 9.34
N ALA A 96 14.40 1.65 9.86
CA ALA A 96 14.12 0.28 10.22
C ALA A 96 13.93 -0.65 9.02
N PHE A 97 13.57 -0.13 7.84
CA PHE A 97 13.20 -0.95 6.68
C PHE A 97 13.95 -0.56 5.41
N ASP A 98 14.28 -1.56 4.61
CA ASP A 98 14.92 -1.41 3.31
C ASP A 98 13.89 -1.22 2.19
N LEU A 99 12.63 -1.66 2.45
CA LEU A 99 11.50 -1.47 1.57
C LEU A 99 10.21 -1.29 2.38
N VAL A 100 9.37 -0.35 1.97
CA VAL A 100 7.98 -0.23 2.39
C VAL A 100 7.09 -0.54 1.20
N TRP A 101 6.21 -1.52 1.35
CA TRP A 101 5.13 -1.84 0.44
C TRP A 101 3.83 -1.27 0.98
N ALA A 102 3.13 -0.44 0.20
CA ALA A 102 1.84 0.13 0.54
C ALA A 102 0.88 -0.03 -0.64
N SER A 103 0.01 -1.02 -0.58
CA SER A 103 -0.86 -1.40 -1.68
C SER A 103 -2.31 -1.05 -1.39
N GLU A 104 -2.88 -0.13 -2.15
CA GLU A 104 -4.23 0.42 -1.94
C GLU A 104 -4.37 1.02 -0.53
N VAL A 105 -3.46 1.90 -0.18
CA VAL A 105 -3.41 2.59 1.13
C VAL A 105 -3.45 4.09 0.98
N ILE A 106 -2.60 4.67 0.12
CA ILE A 106 -2.39 6.12 0.03
C ILE A 106 -3.66 6.90 -0.33
N GLU A 107 -4.60 6.30 -1.02
CA GLU A 107 -5.91 6.90 -1.35
C GLU A 107 -6.83 7.06 -0.15
N HIS A 108 -6.61 6.30 0.91
CA HIS A 108 -7.41 6.29 2.14
C HIS A 108 -6.80 7.14 3.26
N VAL A 109 -5.56 7.62 3.09
CA VAL A 109 -4.84 8.35 4.14
C VAL A 109 -5.33 9.79 4.23
N GLY A 110 -5.81 10.21 5.38
CA GLY A 110 -6.32 11.57 5.60
C GLY A 110 -5.22 12.63 5.52
N ASP A 111 -4.11 12.43 6.22
CA ASP A 111 -2.93 13.30 6.18
C ASP A 111 -1.79 12.62 5.41
N THR A 112 -1.85 12.74 4.08
CA THR A 112 -0.82 12.17 3.18
C THR A 112 0.57 12.73 3.47
N ALA A 113 0.67 13.99 3.91
CA ALA A 113 1.94 14.63 4.21
C ALA A 113 2.63 13.96 5.39
N ARG A 114 1.91 13.80 6.48
CA ARG A 114 2.41 13.12 7.68
C ARG A 114 2.75 11.66 7.39
N TRP A 115 1.87 10.96 6.66
CA TRP A 115 2.07 9.57 6.30
C TRP A 115 3.35 9.37 5.48
N LEU A 116 3.58 10.17 4.43
CA LEU A 116 4.80 10.10 3.61
C LEU A 116 6.06 10.45 4.41
N SER A 117 5.96 11.41 5.34
CA SER A 117 7.08 11.75 6.24
C SER A 117 7.45 10.56 7.14
N GLU A 118 6.46 9.86 7.69
CA GLU A 118 6.68 8.66 8.51
C GLU A 118 7.22 7.49 7.69
N VAL A 119 6.66 7.22 6.50
CA VAL A 119 7.19 6.21 5.57
C VAL A 119 8.65 6.51 5.24
N ARG A 120 8.96 7.76 4.94
CA ARG A 120 10.34 8.18 4.67
C ARG A 120 11.25 8.01 5.89
N ARG A 121 10.76 8.34 7.09
CA ARG A 121 11.51 8.20 8.34
C ARG A 121 11.92 6.75 8.60
N VAL A 122 10.99 5.82 8.44
CA VAL A 122 11.23 4.39 8.74
C VAL A 122 12.04 3.68 7.66
N LEU A 123 12.17 4.23 6.44
CA LEU A 123 13.03 3.70 5.39
C LEU A 123 14.50 3.98 5.69
N THR A 124 15.39 3.05 5.36
CA THR A 124 16.85 3.28 5.34
C THR A 124 17.24 4.35 4.30
N PRO A 125 18.41 4.99 4.40
CA PRO A 125 18.99 5.70 3.26
C PRO A 125 19.07 4.78 2.05
N SER A 126 18.57 5.22 0.88
CA SER A 126 18.37 4.40 -0.33
C SER A 126 17.29 3.31 -0.20
N GLY A 127 16.52 3.28 0.87
CA GLY A 127 15.34 2.44 1.02
C GLY A 127 14.25 2.79 -0.01
N ARG A 128 13.41 1.83 -0.34
CA ARG A 128 12.42 1.94 -1.42
C ARG A 128 11.01 1.98 -0.89
N LEU A 129 10.21 2.90 -1.40
CA LEU A 129 8.75 2.88 -1.27
C LEU A 129 8.14 2.34 -2.55
N LEU A 130 7.30 1.33 -2.42
CA LEU A 130 6.42 0.83 -3.49
C LEU A 130 4.98 1.11 -3.11
N VAL A 131 4.27 1.78 -4.01
CA VAL A 131 2.86 2.15 -3.83
C VAL A 131 2.03 1.61 -4.97
N THR A 132 0.89 1.01 -4.68
CA THR A 132 -0.18 0.82 -5.67
C THR A 132 -1.42 1.59 -5.24
N THR A 133 -2.15 2.12 -6.22
CA THR A 133 -3.41 2.85 -5.98
C THR A 133 -4.24 2.87 -7.27
N PRO A 134 -5.57 3.01 -7.20
CA PRO A 134 -6.39 3.14 -8.40
C PRO A 134 -5.96 4.30 -9.29
N SER A 135 -6.01 4.09 -10.60
CA SER A 135 -5.69 5.12 -11.61
C SER A 135 -6.93 5.92 -11.98
N HIS A 136 -6.93 7.21 -11.69
CA HIS A 136 -8.02 8.14 -12.01
C HIS A 136 -7.70 8.98 -13.26
N GLY A 137 -7.33 8.29 -14.35
CA GLY A 137 -7.06 8.94 -15.63
C GLY A 137 -8.30 9.69 -16.18
N ARG A 138 -8.06 10.80 -16.89
CA ARG A 138 -9.13 11.68 -17.41
C ARG A 138 -10.24 10.93 -18.14
N LEU A 139 -9.90 9.97 -18.98
CA LEU A 139 -10.88 9.21 -19.75
C LEU A 139 -11.76 8.34 -18.85
N ARG A 140 -11.19 7.73 -17.80
CA ARG A 140 -11.96 6.95 -16.83
C ARG A 140 -12.92 7.83 -16.04
N LEU A 141 -12.48 9.03 -15.62
CA LEU A 141 -13.33 9.98 -14.92
C LEU A 141 -14.47 10.49 -15.82
N LEU A 142 -14.18 10.75 -17.11
CA LEU A 142 -15.22 11.18 -18.07
C LEU A 142 -16.25 10.07 -18.35
N LEU A 143 -15.83 8.81 -18.44
CA LEU A 143 -16.72 7.68 -18.76
C LEU A 143 -17.48 7.13 -17.54
N GLY A 144 -16.95 7.28 -16.35
CA GLY A 144 -17.48 6.64 -15.14
C GLY A 144 -17.91 7.59 -14.02
N GLY A 145 -17.60 8.89 -14.13
CA GLY A 145 -17.78 9.82 -13.02
C GLY A 145 -16.84 9.55 -11.84
N ALA A 146 -16.76 10.47 -10.89
CA ALA A 146 -15.96 10.28 -9.68
C ALA A 146 -16.62 9.29 -8.71
N GLU A 147 -17.96 9.24 -8.69
CA GLU A 147 -18.75 8.37 -7.80
C GLU A 147 -18.46 6.88 -7.95
N ARG A 148 -18.07 6.44 -9.17
CA ARG A 148 -17.72 5.05 -9.45
C ARG A 148 -16.47 4.56 -8.72
N PHE A 149 -15.66 5.46 -8.15
CA PHE A 149 -14.43 5.13 -7.44
C PHE A 149 -14.61 5.08 -5.93
N SER A 150 -15.80 5.39 -5.43
CA SER A 150 -16.16 5.32 -4.02
C SER A 150 -16.78 3.99 -3.60
N GLU A 151 -16.96 3.03 -4.52
CA GLU A 151 -17.54 1.71 -4.22
C GLU A 151 -16.59 0.57 -4.65
N PRO A 152 -16.58 -0.55 -3.92
CA PRO A 152 -17.33 -0.92 -2.71
C PRO A 152 -16.71 -0.42 -1.40
N LEU A 153 -15.51 0.14 -1.43
CA LEU A 153 -14.74 0.62 -0.28
C LEU A 153 -14.81 2.15 -0.25
N GLY A 154 -15.98 2.72 -0.06
CA GLY A 154 -16.43 4.09 -0.22
C GLY A 154 -15.63 5.24 0.40
N ASP A 155 -14.36 5.07 0.68
CA ASP A 155 -13.53 6.02 1.42
C ASP A 155 -12.23 6.43 0.71
N HIS A 156 -12.21 6.40 -0.63
CA HIS A 156 -11.11 7.00 -1.37
C HIS A 156 -11.10 8.52 -1.19
N LEU A 157 -10.32 9.00 -0.23
CA LEU A 157 -10.16 10.43 0.05
C LEU A 157 -9.39 11.14 -1.05
N HIS A 158 -8.51 10.41 -1.76
CA HIS A 158 -7.64 10.96 -2.80
C HIS A 158 -7.76 10.19 -4.11
N LEU A 159 -7.95 10.93 -5.20
CA LEU A 159 -8.02 10.41 -6.56
C LEU A 159 -6.70 10.69 -7.29
N TYR A 160 -5.84 9.68 -7.40
CA TYR A 160 -4.52 9.84 -8.01
C TYR A 160 -4.52 9.63 -9.52
N THR A 161 -3.79 10.49 -10.21
CA THR A 161 -3.31 10.30 -11.58
C THR A 161 -1.81 9.99 -11.56
N ARG A 162 -1.27 9.46 -12.65
CA ARG A 162 0.19 9.24 -12.76
C ARG A 162 0.99 10.50 -12.44
N ARG A 163 0.51 11.67 -12.90
CA ARG A 163 1.19 12.95 -12.68
C ARG A 163 1.10 13.40 -11.23
N SER A 164 -0.08 13.33 -10.61
CA SER A 164 -0.26 13.78 -9.24
C SER A 164 0.49 12.88 -8.24
N LEU A 165 0.44 11.56 -8.41
CA LEU A 165 1.19 10.64 -7.54
C LEU A 165 2.70 10.88 -7.65
N ARG A 166 3.24 11.01 -8.89
CA ARG A 166 4.67 11.32 -9.08
C ARG A 166 5.06 12.63 -8.41
N ARG A 167 4.22 13.66 -8.54
CA ARG A 167 4.48 14.97 -7.94
C ARG A 167 4.49 14.89 -6.41
N VAL A 168 3.47 14.27 -5.81
CA VAL A 168 3.37 14.12 -4.35
C VAL A 168 4.61 13.41 -3.80
N LEU A 169 5.00 12.27 -4.37
CA LEU A 169 6.20 11.56 -3.92
C LEU A 169 7.47 12.43 -4.03
N GLY A 170 7.63 13.20 -5.12
CA GLY A 170 8.77 14.11 -5.28
C GLY A 170 8.78 15.30 -4.31
N GLU A 171 7.60 15.79 -3.91
CA GLU A 171 7.47 16.90 -2.94
C GLU A 171 7.86 16.48 -1.50
N PHE A 172 7.88 15.17 -1.21
CA PHE A 172 8.31 14.61 0.08
C PHE A 172 9.73 14.03 0.04
N ASP A 173 10.61 14.63 -0.75
CA ASP A 173 12.04 14.31 -0.84
C ASP A 173 12.35 12.84 -1.19
N PHE A 174 11.44 12.17 -1.90
CA PHE A 174 11.78 10.92 -2.54
C PHE A 174 12.46 11.17 -3.89
N GLY A 175 13.63 10.56 -4.06
CA GLY A 175 14.35 10.53 -5.33
C GLY A 175 13.91 9.39 -6.24
N GLU A 176 14.44 9.34 -7.46
CA GLU A 176 14.19 8.26 -8.44
C GLU A 176 12.70 7.88 -8.58
N VAL A 177 11.81 8.87 -8.54
CA VAL A 177 10.36 8.62 -8.58
C VAL A 177 9.93 8.16 -9.97
N SER A 178 9.46 6.93 -10.06
CA SER A 178 8.82 6.39 -11.26
C SER A 178 7.37 5.98 -10.95
N VAL A 179 6.43 6.38 -11.81
CA VAL A 179 5.04 5.98 -11.72
C VAL A 179 4.57 5.51 -13.09
N ARG A 180 4.07 4.28 -13.17
CA ARG A 180 3.51 3.72 -14.40
C ARG A 180 2.05 3.33 -14.20
N THR A 181 1.29 3.31 -15.28
CA THR A 181 -0.08 2.80 -15.29
C THR A 181 -0.10 1.35 -15.74
N ALA A 182 -0.93 0.53 -15.11
CA ALA A 182 -1.04 -0.90 -15.40
C ALA A 182 -2.49 -1.40 -15.27
N GLY A 183 -2.73 -2.66 -15.65
CA GLY A 183 -4.04 -3.29 -15.61
C GLY A 183 -5.04 -2.73 -16.64
N GLY A 184 -5.74 -3.60 -17.35
CA GLY A 184 -6.71 -3.22 -18.40
C GLY A 184 -6.11 -2.67 -19.69
N PRO A 185 -6.95 -2.22 -20.63
CA PRO A 185 -6.53 -1.68 -21.94
C PRO A 185 -5.68 -0.40 -21.79
N PRO A 186 -4.82 -0.06 -22.76
CA PRO A 186 -3.88 1.07 -22.66
C PRO A 186 -4.51 2.41 -22.26
N LEU A 187 -5.67 2.75 -22.78
CA LEU A 187 -6.38 4.01 -22.49
C LEU A 187 -7.22 3.98 -21.21
N LEU A 188 -7.47 2.78 -20.65
CA LEU A 188 -8.32 2.56 -19.48
C LEU A 188 -7.58 1.84 -18.36
N ARG A 189 -6.27 2.10 -18.22
CA ARG A 189 -5.44 1.53 -17.15
C ARG A 189 -6.05 1.81 -15.78
N ARG A 190 -6.16 0.75 -14.95
CA ARG A 190 -6.90 0.78 -13.68
C ARG A 190 -6.05 1.15 -12.48
N MET A 191 -4.75 0.90 -12.57
CA MET A 191 -3.84 0.97 -11.44
C MET A 191 -2.62 1.82 -11.74
N LEU A 192 -2.14 2.51 -10.73
CA LEU A 192 -0.83 3.14 -10.69
C LEU A 192 0.12 2.24 -9.89
N LEU A 193 1.32 2.08 -10.42
CA LEU A 193 2.42 1.41 -9.75
C LEU A 193 3.52 2.45 -9.58
N GLY A 194 3.75 2.87 -8.35
CA GLY A 194 4.73 3.88 -7.96
C GLY A 194 5.93 3.26 -7.26
N ARG A 195 7.12 3.67 -7.65
CA ARG A 195 8.40 3.37 -6.98
C ARG A 195 9.11 4.68 -6.69
N ALA A 196 9.62 4.82 -5.50
CA ALA A 196 10.40 5.98 -5.07
C ALA A 196 11.53 5.52 -4.14
N VAL A 197 12.63 6.28 -4.07
CA VAL A 197 13.80 5.98 -3.23
C VAL A 197 13.98 7.11 -2.23
N ARG A 198 14.27 6.76 -0.95
CA ARG A 198 14.60 7.73 0.09
C ARG A 198 15.96 8.38 -0.15
#